data_56fa7158a7d316031bffab8708451937
#
_entry.id   56fa7158a7d316031bffab8708451937
#
_cell.length_a   1.000
_cell.length_b   1.000
_cell.length_c   1.000
_cell.angle_alpha   90.00
_cell.angle_beta   90.00
_cell.angle_gamma   90.00
#
_symmetry.space_group_name_H-M   'P 1'
#
loop_
_entity.id
_entity.type
_entity.pdbx_description
1 polymer ?
#
loop_
_entity_poly.entity_id
_entity_poly.type
_entity_poly.pdbx_seq_one_letter_code
_entity_poly.pdbx_strand_id
1 'polypeptide(L)'
;MPPFIHRNASACGRNGSAVCNIAWLNRETLMDLNLLLQQLGDDRPGRLPPVEKWQPELSGDMDMEIRKDGSWWHEGAPIKREKLVRLFASILRKEGEEYFLLTPVEKWRIRVEDRPLLITMLERRGDIISMVTATGDLLELGPQHPLVMSVLDGTLLAEVHVRQELWARLSRNAWYDLLELAEETADGKVVVRSAGASFVLS
;
A
#
# COMPACT_ATOMS: atom_id res chain seq x y z
N MET A 1 11.42 23.78 -25.92
CA MET A 1 10.00 23.47 -25.93
C MET A 1 9.71 22.57 -27.12
N PRO A 2 9.45 21.29 -26.95
CA PRO A 2 8.81 20.46 -27.98
C PRO A 2 7.32 20.29 -27.67
N PRO A 3 6.46 20.10 -28.65
CA PRO A 3 5.01 20.23 -28.53
C PRO A 3 4.35 18.99 -27.92
N PHE A 4 3.37 19.23 -27.07
CA PHE A 4 2.42 18.26 -26.57
C PHE A 4 1.66 17.59 -27.72
N ILE A 5 1.80 16.28 -27.84
CA ILE A 5 0.95 15.49 -28.74
C ILE A 5 -0.27 15.02 -27.94
N HIS A 6 -1.37 15.74 -28.12
CA HIS A 6 -2.70 15.22 -27.79
C HIS A 6 -3.01 14.06 -28.73
N ARG A 7 -3.13 12.85 -28.21
CA ARG A 7 -3.79 11.74 -28.92
C ARG A 7 -5.16 11.48 -28.32
N ASN A 8 -6.14 11.69 -29.18
CA ASN A 8 -7.57 11.58 -29.04
C ASN A 8 -8.07 10.39 -28.20
N ALA A 9 -8.91 10.72 -27.22
CA ALA A 9 -9.90 9.84 -26.64
C ALA A 9 -11.06 9.65 -27.65
N SER A 10 -11.19 8.48 -28.26
CA SER A 10 -12.44 8.02 -28.87
C SER A 10 -12.37 6.54 -29.18
N ALA A 11 -12.99 5.74 -28.36
CA ALA A 11 -13.79 4.56 -28.67
C ALA A 11 -14.04 3.73 -27.39
N CYS A 12 -15.02 4.12 -26.62
CA CYS A 12 -15.61 3.23 -25.62
C CYS A 12 -16.75 2.47 -26.29
N GLY A 13 -16.48 1.25 -26.76
CA GLY A 13 -17.48 0.30 -27.24
C GLY A 13 -18.22 -0.32 -26.06
N ARG A 14 -19.55 -0.33 -26.11
CA ARG A 14 -20.47 -0.99 -25.17
C ARG A 14 -20.30 -2.51 -25.24
N ASN A 15 -19.41 -3.07 -24.45
CA ASN A 15 -19.46 -4.46 -24.00
C ASN A 15 -18.57 -4.59 -22.76
N GLY A 16 -19.21 -4.88 -21.63
CA GLY A 16 -18.57 -4.96 -20.31
C GLY A 16 -17.63 -6.15 -20.16
N SER A 17 -16.42 -6.03 -20.69
CA SER A 17 -15.33 -6.92 -20.36
C SER A 17 -14.27 -6.18 -19.56
N ALA A 18 -13.76 -6.87 -18.56
CA ALA A 18 -12.88 -6.40 -17.49
C ALA A 18 -11.50 -5.86 -17.95
N VAL A 19 -11.29 -5.69 -19.25
CA VAL A 19 -9.99 -5.38 -19.89
C VAL A 19 -9.78 -3.89 -20.13
N CYS A 20 -10.85 -3.07 -19.99
CA CYS A 20 -10.80 -1.66 -20.41
C CYS A 20 -10.01 -0.72 -19.48
N ASN A 21 -9.64 -1.16 -18.26
CA ASN A 21 -8.97 -0.27 -17.28
C ASN A 21 -7.45 -0.43 -17.20
N ILE A 22 -6.83 -1.22 -18.09
CA ILE A 22 -5.38 -1.40 -18.14
C ILE A 22 -4.80 -1.27 -19.56
N ALA A 23 -5.52 -0.58 -20.45
CA ALA A 23 -5.12 -0.40 -21.85
C ALA A 23 -3.86 0.47 -22.06
N TRP A 24 -3.35 1.10 -20.99
CA TRP A 24 -2.15 1.91 -20.97
C TRP A 24 -0.85 1.10 -20.74
N LEU A 25 -0.97 -0.15 -20.31
CA LEU A 25 0.18 -1.05 -20.18
C LEU A 25 0.53 -1.65 -21.54
N ASN A 26 1.82 -1.81 -21.81
CA ASN A 26 2.24 -2.50 -23.00
C ASN A 26 1.83 -4.00 -22.94
N ARG A 27 1.92 -4.71 -24.07
CA ARG A 27 1.45 -6.09 -24.16
C ARG A 27 2.25 -7.04 -23.27
N GLU A 28 3.52 -6.77 -23.05
CA GLU A 28 4.40 -7.58 -22.20
C GLU A 28 4.04 -7.38 -20.72
N THR A 29 3.86 -6.12 -20.29
CA THR A 29 3.42 -5.77 -18.92
C THR A 29 2.04 -6.35 -18.62
N LEU A 30 1.11 -6.34 -19.59
CA LEU A 30 -0.20 -6.99 -19.43
C LEU A 30 -0.08 -8.50 -19.24
N MET A 31 0.84 -9.15 -19.94
CA MET A 31 1.11 -10.60 -19.75
C MET A 31 1.71 -10.87 -18.37
N ASP A 32 2.67 -10.06 -17.92
CA ASP A 32 3.28 -10.18 -16.60
C ASP A 32 2.29 -9.91 -15.49
N LEU A 33 1.44 -8.88 -15.62
CA LEU A 33 0.37 -8.60 -14.66
C LEU A 33 -0.69 -9.72 -14.63
N ASN A 34 -1.04 -10.30 -15.77
CA ASN A 34 -1.94 -11.46 -15.81
C ASN A 34 -1.33 -12.68 -15.13
N LEU A 35 -0.03 -12.91 -15.31
CA LEU A 35 0.69 -13.96 -14.62
C LEU A 35 0.73 -13.71 -13.10
N LEU A 36 0.99 -12.47 -12.69
CA LEU A 36 0.95 -12.04 -11.30
C LEU A 36 -0.47 -12.18 -10.71
N LEU A 37 -1.51 -11.79 -11.47
CA LEU A 37 -2.90 -12.00 -11.07
C LEU A 37 -3.25 -13.48 -10.91
N GLN A 38 -2.73 -14.36 -11.74
CA GLN A 38 -2.89 -15.81 -11.59
C GLN A 38 -2.14 -16.34 -10.36
N GLN A 39 -0.96 -15.81 -10.06
CA GLN A 39 -0.20 -16.18 -8.85
C GLN A 39 -0.86 -15.66 -7.56
N LEU A 40 -1.48 -14.47 -7.62
CA LEU A 40 -2.26 -13.88 -6.51
C LEU A 40 -3.66 -14.48 -6.41
N GLY A 41 -4.17 -15.07 -7.50
CA GLY A 41 -5.47 -15.75 -7.55
C GLY A 41 -5.47 -17.11 -6.83
N ASP A 42 -4.30 -17.68 -6.55
CA ASP A 42 -4.15 -18.70 -5.52
C ASP A 42 -4.22 -17.95 -4.17
N ASP A 43 -5.35 -18.03 -3.49
CA ASP A 43 -5.66 -17.42 -2.18
C ASP A 43 -4.71 -17.87 -1.04
N ARG A 44 -3.42 -17.97 -1.33
CA ARG A 44 -2.39 -18.23 -0.33
C ARG A 44 -1.91 -16.90 0.24
N PRO A 45 -2.32 -16.54 1.46
CA PRO A 45 -1.80 -15.34 2.10
C PRO A 45 -0.27 -15.45 2.22
N GLY A 46 0.43 -14.40 1.79
CA GLY A 46 1.85 -14.22 2.09
C GLY A 46 2.85 -14.43 0.94
N ARG A 47 2.45 -14.76 -0.29
CA ARG A 47 3.39 -14.87 -1.41
C ARG A 47 3.41 -13.61 -2.26
N LEU A 48 4.16 -12.62 -1.80
CA LEU A 48 4.42 -11.41 -2.59
C LEU A 48 5.43 -11.68 -3.71
N PRO A 49 5.33 -10.98 -4.86
CA PRO A 49 6.36 -10.99 -5.88
C PRO A 49 7.71 -10.54 -5.31
N PRO A 50 8.85 -11.06 -5.80
CA PRO A 50 10.17 -10.68 -5.32
C PRO A 50 10.63 -9.35 -5.94
N VAL A 51 9.88 -8.27 -5.67
CA VAL A 51 10.11 -6.93 -6.24
C VAL A 51 11.51 -6.38 -5.94
N GLU A 52 12.12 -6.83 -4.84
CA GLU A 52 13.49 -6.48 -4.45
C GLU A 52 14.56 -6.99 -5.45
N LYS A 53 14.22 -8.02 -6.21
CA LYS A 53 15.11 -8.60 -7.23
C LYS A 53 14.98 -7.94 -8.59
N TRP A 54 13.93 -7.14 -8.80
CA TRP A 54 13.69 -6.48 -10.07
C TRP A 54 14.43 -5.15 -10.14
N GLN A 55 15.11 -4.91 -11.25
CA GLN A 55 15.93 -3.72 -11.46
C GLN A 55 15.67 -3.13 -12.87
N PRO A 56 14.39 -2.92 -13.27
CA PRO A 56 14.10 -2.31 -14.55
C PRO A 56 14.50 -0.82 -14.54
N GLU A 57 14.81 -0.30 -15.71
CA GLU A 57 14.99 1.15 -15.90
C GLU A 57 13.67 1.89 -15.68
N LEU A 58 13.75 3.18 -15.35
CA LEU A 58 12.57 4.03 -15.18
C LEU A 58 11.85 4.19 -16.52
N SER A 59 10.62 3.69 -16.59
CA SER A 59 9.76 3.79 -17.77
C SER A 59 9.09 5.17 -17.89
N GLY A 60 8.91 5.87 -16.77
CA GLY A 60 8.33 7.20 -16.71
C GLY A 60 7.45 7.41 -15.48
N ASP A 61 6.64 8.46 -15.55
CA ASP A 61 5.65 8.82 -14.54
C ASP A 61 4.28 8.29 -14.95
N MET A 62 3.57 7.68 -14.00
CA MET A 62 2.21 7.21 -14.18
C MET A 62 1.25 8.12 -13.41
N ASP A 63 0.15 8.51 -14.05
CA ASP A 63 -0.92 9.25 -13.35
C ASP A 63 -1.70 8.32 -12.43
N MET A 64 -1.00 7.81 -11.44
CA MET A 64 -1.55 7.00 -10.35
C MET A 64 -1.24 7.66 -9.01
N GLU A 65 -2.21 7.66 -8.13
CA GLU A 65 -2.12 8.31 -6.83
C GLU A 65 -2.70 7.40 -5.74
N ILE A 66 -1.96 7.29 -4.63
CA ILE A 66 -2.46 6.70 -3.38
C ILE A 66 -2.73 7.86 -2.44
N ARG A 67 -4.00 8.04 -2.08
CA ARG A 67 -4.41 9.10 -1.18
C ARG A 67 -4.21 8.70 0.30
N LYS A 68 -4.22 9.70 1.17
CA LYS A 68 -4.05 9.48 2.62
C LYS A 68 -5.14 8.64 3.29
N ASP A 69 -6.29 8.49 2.64
CA ASP A 69 -7.37 7.58 3.06
C ASP A 69 -7.16 6.13 2.59
N GLY A 70 -6.05 5.83 1.92
CA GLY A 70 -5.71 4.53 1.36
C GLY A 70 -6.39 4.21 0.03
N SER A 71 -7.17 5.13 -0.54
CA SER A 71 -7.78 4.95 -1.85
C SER A 71 -6.78 5.12 -2.99
N TRP A 72 -6.92 4.27 -4.02
CA TRP A 72 -6.10 4.30 -5.22
C TRP A 72 -6.83 4.95 -6.38
N TRP A 73 -6.17 5.85 -7.06
CA TRP A 73 -6.71 6.64 -8.16
C TRP A 73 -5.83 6.52 -9.39
N HIS A 74 -6.45 6.48 -10.55
CA HIS A 74 -5.77 6.48 -11.86
C HIS A 74 -6.50 7.41 -12.81
N GLU A 75 -5.77 8.33 -13.46
CA GLU A 75 -6.34 9.33 -14.38
C GLU A 75 -7.55 10.07 -13.79
N GLY A 76 -7.45 10.45 -12.52
CA GLY A 76 -8.50 11.18 -11.81
C GLY A 76 -9.74 10.34 -11.42
N ALA A 77 -9.71 9.02 -11.59
CA ALA A 77 -10.79 8.11 -11.21
C ALA A 77 -10.36 7.09 -10.15
N PRO A 78 -11.23 6.76 -9.17
CA PRO A 78 -10.90 5.77 -8.14
C PRO A 78 -10.88 4.35 -8.72
N ILE A 79 -9.89 3.57 -8.32
CA ILE A 79 -9.78 2.14 -8.64
C ILE A 79 -10.64 1.36 -7.64
N LYS A 80 -11.84 0.93 -8.06
CA LYS A 80 -12.81 0.23 -7.19
C LYS A 80 -12.58 -1.28 -7.08
N ARG A 81 -11.74 -1.85 -7.95
CA ARG A 81 -11.50 -3.30 -7.97
C ARG A 81 -10.42 -3.67 -6.96
N GLU A 82 -10.83 -4.23 -5.82
CA GLU A 82 -9.93 -4.63 -4.75
C GLU A 82 -8.78 -5.54 -5.22
N LYS A 83 -9.07 -6.52 -6.09
CA LYS A 83 -8.03 -7.42 -6.63
C LYS A 83 -6.95 -6.65 -7.39
N LEU A 84 -7.32 -5.58 -8.10
CA LEU A 84 -6.37 -4.73 -8.83
C LEU A 84 -5.55 -3.87 -7.86
N VAL A 85 -6.19 -3.32 -6.84
CA VAL A 85 -5.49 -2.58 -5.77
C VAL A 85 -4.49 -3.48 -5.04
N ARG A 86 -4.88 -4.70 -4.68
CA ARG A 86 -3.98 -5.69 -4.07
C ARG A 86 -2.80 -6.05 -4.98
N LEU A 87 -3.05 -6.21 -6.28
CA LEU A 87 -1.99 -6.45 -7.25
C LEU A 87 -0.99 -5.29 -7.28
N PHE A 88 -1.45 -4.05 -7.44
CA PHE A 88 -0.57 -2.88 -7.45
C PHE A 88 0.18 -2.73 -6.13
N ALA A 89 -0.49 -2.93 -4.99
CA ALA A 89 0.17 -2.91 -3.69
C ALA A 89 1.26 -3.98 -3.57
N SER A 90 1.08 -5.16 -4.19
CA SER A 90 2.07 -6.25 -4.15
C SER A 90 3.34 -5.96 -4.93
N ILE A 91 3.29 -5.08 -5.94
CA ILE A 91 4.42 -4.67 -6.78
C ILE A 91 4.93 -3.27 -6.45
N LEU A 92 4.47 -2.71 -5.33
CA LEU A 92 4.89 -1.39 -4.86
C LEU A 92 6.26 -1.45 -4.22
N ARG A 93 7.13 -0.49 -4.53
CA ARG A 93 8.44 -0.29 -3.93
C ARG A 93 8.68 1.18 -3.63
N LYS A 94 9.32 1.48 -2.50
CA LYS A 94 9.85 2.80 -2.18
C LYS A 94 11.34 2.84 -2.47
N GLU A 95 11.83 3.94 -3.03
CA GLU A 95 13.25 4.23 -3.23
C GLU A 95 13.49 5.69 -2.86
N GLY A 96 14.21 5.91 -1.77
CA GLY A 96 14.36 7.25 -1.21
C GLY A 96 12.98 7.81 -0.80
N GLU A 97 12.59 8.95 -1.36
CA GLU A 97 11.29 9.56 -1.08
C GLU A 97 10.22 9.26 -2.16
N GLU A 98 10.57 8.46 -3.16
CA GLU A 98 9.70 8.19 -4.29
C GLU A 98 9.12 6.77 -4.23
N TYR A 99 7.92 6.61 -4.82
CA TYR A 99 7.22 5.34 -4.89
C TYR A 99 7.07 4.89 -6.34
N PHE A 100 7.22 3.59 -6.54
CA PHE A 100 7.20 2.98 -7.87
C PHE A 100 6.34 1.72 -7.89
N LEU A 101 5.67 1.51 -9.01
CA LEU A 101 5.13 0.21 -9.38
C LEU A 101 6.12 -0.50 -10.30
N LEU A 102 6.49 -1.71 -9.94
CA LEU A 102 7.49 -2.48 -10.66
C LEU A 102 6.90 -3.75 -11.27
N THR A 103 7.37 -4.03 -12.48
CA THR A 103 7.33 -5.36 -13.07
C THR A 103 8.78 -5.78 -13.35
N PRO A 104 9.05 -7.02 -13.78
CA PRO A 104 10.42 -7.40 -14.17
C PRO A 104 11.03 -6.52 -15.26
N VAL A 105 10.22 -5.84 -16.08
CA VAL A 105 10.64 -5.10 -17.28
C VAL A 105 10.32 -3.60 -17.25
N GLU A 106 9.51 -3.13 -16.32
CA GLU A 106 9.08 -1.74 -16.25
C GLU A 106 9.09 -1.22 -14.81
N LYS A 107 9.34 0.08 -14.66
CA LYS A 107 9.32 0.84 -13.40
C LYS A 107 8.58 2.15 -13.62
N TRP A 108 7.45 2.31 -12.96
CA TRP A 108 6.60 3.49 -13.09
C TRP A 108 6.55 4.25 -11.78
N ARG A 109 6.92 5.54 -11.81
CA ARG A 109 6.76 6.41 -10.65
C ARG A 109 5.30 6.78 -10.45
N ILE A 110 4.85 6.76 -9.19
CA ILE A 110 3.49 7.13 -8.77
C ILE A 110 3.54 8.17 -7.65
N ARG A 111 2.39 8.80 -7.39
CA ARG A 111 2.23 9.73 -6.27
C ARG A 111 1.64 9.02 -5.05
N VAL A 112 2.14 9.38 -3.87
CA VAL A 112 1.60 8.92 -2.57
C VAL A 112 1.51 10.14 -1.67
N GLU A 113 0.30 10.44 -1.17
CA GLU A 113 0.06 11.64 -0.36
C GLU A 113 0.68 11.55 1.04
N ASP A 114 0.68 10.36 1.65
CA ASP A 114 1.22 10.12 3.00
C ASP A 114 1.94 8.76 3.06
N ARG A 115 1.22 7.71 3.48
CA ARG A 115 1.72 6.34 3.49
C ARG A 115 0.97 5.50 2.46
N PRO A 116 1.65 4.60 1.76
CA PRO A 116 1.04 3.85 0.67
C PRO A 116 0.07 2.77 1.15
N LEU A 117 0.15 2.39 2.42
CA LEU A 117 -0.66 1.35 3.02
C LEU A 117 -1.44 1.90 4.21
N LEU A 118 -2.60 1.30 4.49
CA LEU A 118 -3.49 1.71 5.57
C LEU A 118 -3.89 0.49 6.41
N ILE A 119 -3.62 0.51 7.72
CA ILE A 119 -4.15 -0.47 8.67
C ILE A 119 -5.63 -0.18 8.90
N THR A 120 -6.48 -1.14 8.61
CA THR A 120 -7.94 -0.99 8.72
C THR A 120 -8.53 -1.79 9.88
N MET A 121 -7.83 -2.82 10.34
CA MET A 121 -8.29 -3.70 11.39
C MET A 121 -7.11 -4.13 12.26
N LEU A 122 -7.37 -4.29 13.55
CA LEU A 122 -6.47 -4.95 14.49
C LEU A 122 -7.25 -5.83 15.46
N GLU A 123 -6.60 -6.86 15.96
CA GLU A 123 -7.16 -7.79 16.91
C GLU A 123 -6.07 -8.25 17.88
N ARG A 124 -6.37 -8.22 19.18
CA ARG A 124 -5.47 -8.78 20.21
C ARG A 124 -5.79 -10.26 20.45
N ARG A 125 -4.76 -11.09 20.35
CA ARG A 125 -4.82 -12.51 20.68
C ARG A 125 -3.70 -12.83 21.67
N GLY A 126 -4.06 -12.96 22.95
CA GLY A 126 -3.07 -13.10 24.02
C GLY A 126 -2.14 -11.89 24.08
N ASP A 127 -0.86 -12.11 23.94
CA ASP A 127 0.17 -11.06 23.99
C ASP A 127 0.53 -10.47 22.61
N ILE A 128 -0.20 -10.86 21.55
CA ILE A 128 0.08 -10.43 20.19
C ILE A 128 -1.10 -9.58 19.69
N ILE A 129 -0.78 -8.45 19.06
CA ILE A 129 -1.73 -7.64 18.31
C ILE A 129 -1.48 -7.90 16.83
N SER A 130 -2.44 -8.55 16.18
CA SER A 130 -2.46 -8.77 14.74
C SER A 130 -3.12 -7.60 14.04
N MET A 131 -2.58 -7.19 12.90
CA MET A 131 -3.06 -6.05 12.12
C MET A 131 -3.26 -6.47 10.67
N VAL A 132 -4.26 -5.86 10.02
CA VAL A 132 -4.56 -6.11 8.60
C VAL A 132 -4.59 -4.79 7.85
N THR A 133 -3.87 -4.74 6.73
CA THR A 133 -3.94 -3.60 5.82
C THR A 133 -5.17 -3.66 4.91
N ALA A 134 -5.59 -2.53 4.37
CA ALA A 134 -6.65 -2.45 3.34
C ALA A 134 -6.32 -3.30 2.10
N THR A 135 -5.04 -3.57 1.85
CA THR A 135 -4.55 -4.37 0.72
C THR A 135 -4.41 -5.85 1.06
N GLY A 136 -4.67 -6.25 2.31
CA GLY A 136 -4.72 -7.64 2.75
C GLY A 136 -3.39 -8.17 3.31
N ASP A 137 -2.42 -7.32 3.60
CA ASP A 137 -1.22 -7.73 4.34
C ASP A 137 -1.63 -8.03 5.78
N LEU A 138 -1.20 -9.17 6.29
CA LEU A 138 -1.36 -9.58 7.69
C LEU A 138 -0.02 -9.46 8.39
N LEU A 139 0.03 -8.76 9.51
CA LEU A 139 1.24 -8.54 10.30
C LEU A 139 0.96 -8.61 11.79
N GLU A 140 1.99 -8.90 12.56
CA GLU A 140 1.96 -8.91 14.01
C GLU A 140 2.79 -7.74 14.53
N LEU A 141 2.15 -6.84 15.29
CA LEU A 141 2.85 -5.71 15.90
C LEU A 141 3.95 -6.24 16.83
N GLY A 142 5.17 -5.82 16.59
CA GLY A 142 6.33 -6.32 17.30
C GLY A 142 7.65 -5.79 16.74
N PRO A 143 8.79 -6.35 17.12
CA PRO A 143 10.10 -5.86 16.69
C PRO A 143 10.32 -5.87 15.17
N GLN A 144 9.67 -6.78 14.43
CA GLN A 144 9.77 -6.86 12.97
C GLN A 144 8.82 -5.88 12.26
N HIS A 145 7.71 -5.55 12.91
CA HIS A 145 6.70 -4.59 12.45
C HIS A 145 6.48 -3.54 13.53
N PRO A 146 7.48 -2.67 13.79
CA PRO A 146 7.39 -1.67 14.83
C PRO A 146 6.34 -0.61 14.51
N LEU A 147 5.70 -0.12 15.57
CA LEU A 147 4.86 1.07 15.54
C LEU A 147 5.69 2.28 15.98
N VAL A 148 5.56 3.35 15.23
CA VAL A 148 6.15 4.65 15.58
C VAL A 148 5.11 5.76 15.45
N MET A 149 5.34 6.85 16.19
CA MET A 149 4.53 8.06 16.05
C MET A 149 5.25 9.04 15.13
N SER A 150 4.54 9.60 14.16
CA SER A 150 5.05 10.60 13.22
C SER A 150 4.12 11.81 13.18
N VAL A 151 4.62 12.94 12.70
CA VAL A 151 3.82 14.17 12.56
C VAL A 151 3.54 14.42 11.09
N LEU A 152 2.26 14.56 10.75
CA LEU A 152 1.78 14.97 9.43
C LEU A 152 0.87 16.19 9.60
N ASP A 153 1.16 17.28 8.93
CA ASP A 153 0.39 18.53 9.02
C ASP A 153 0.11 18.99 10.46
N GLY A 154 1.10 18.83 11.36
CA GLY A 154 0.99 19.17 12.78
C GLY A 154 0.18 18.17 13.62
N THR A 155 -0.32 17.09 13.04
CA THR A 155 -1.07 16.05 13.73
C THR A 155 -0.17 14.85 14.00
N LEU A 156 -0.16 14.36 15.25
CA LEU A 156 0.54 13.14 15.63
C LEU A 156 -0.26 11.93 15.17
N LEU A 157 0.36 11.09 14.37
CA LEU A 157 -0.27 9.92 13.77
C LEU A 157 0.60 8.68 13.95
N ALA A 158 -0.04 7.54 14.18
CA ALA A 158 0.63 6.26 14.29
C ALA A 158 0.89 5.65 12.91
N GLU A 159 2.04 5.04 12.75
CA GLU A 159 2.40 4.26 11.57
C GLU A 159 3.13 2.97 11.96
N VAL A 160 2.94 1.94 11.14
CA VAL A 160 3.52 0.61 11.36
C VAL A 160 4.34 0.22 10.14
N HIS A 161 5.55 -0.30 10.38
CA HIS A 161 6.34 -0.91 9.33
C HIS A 161 5.67 -2.19 8.81
N VAL A 162 5.49 -2.29 7.49
CA VAL A 162 4.83 -3.44 6.88
C VAL A 162 5.85 -4.37 6.21
N ARG A 163 6.63 -3.84 5.27
CA ARG A 163 7.69 -4.60 4.58
C ARG A 163 8.65 -3.67 3.86
N GLN A 164 9.91 -4.07 3.72
CA GLN A 164 10.93 -3.26 3.04
C GLN A 164 10.94 -1.82 3.60
N GLU A 165 10.80 -0.79 2.77
CA GLU A 165 10.65 0.61 3.19
C GLU A 165 9.18 1.08 3.21
N LEU A 166 8.20 0.15 3.16
CA LEU A 166 6.79 0.47 3.14
C LEU A 166 6.19 0.48 4.55
N TRP A 167 5.57 1.59 4.85
CA TRP A 167 4.88 1.85 6.10
C TRP A 167 3.39 2.01 5.86
N ALA A 168 2.60 1.66 6.84
CA ALA A 168 1.15 1.84 6.84
C ALA A 168 0.74 2.86 7.89
N ARG A 169 -0.15 3.77 7.54
CA ARG A 169 -0.87 4.61 8.49
C ARG A 169 -1.98 3.80 9.15
N LEU A 170 -2.31 4.06 10.41
CA LEU A 170 -3.53 3.53 11.01
C LEU A 170 -4.73 4.32 10.53
N SER A 171 -5.80 3.61 10.13
CA SER A 171 -7.10 4.24 9.92
C SER A 171 -7.63 4.80 11.25
N ARG A 172 -8.60 5.71 11.17
CA ARG A 172 -9.20 6.29 12.37
C ARG A 172 -9.76 5.22 13.31
N ASN A 173 -10.45 4.21 12.78
CA ASN A 173 -11.00 3.13 13.59
C ASN A 173 -9.89 2.30 14.24
N ALA A 174 -8.90 1.86 13.43
CA ALA A 174 -7.76 1.11 13.95
C ALA A 174 -6.97 1.88 15.03
N TRP A 175 -6.91 3.21 14.93
CA TRP A 175 -6.30 4.04 15.95
C TRP A 175 -7.09 4.00 17.28
N TYR A 176 -8.42 4.10 17.23
CA TYR A 176 -9.24 3.99 18.44
C TYR A 176 -9.17 2.59 19.06
N ASP A 177 -9.25 1.54 18.22
CA ASP A 177 -9.10 0.16 18.68
C ASP A 177 -7.72 -0.05 19.35
N LEU A 178 -6.65 0.58 18.83
CA LEU A 178 -5.32 0.52 19.42
C LEU A 178 -5.26 1.24 20.77
N LEU A 179 -5.91 2.40 20.88
CA LEU A 179 -5.99 3.15 22.16
C LEU A 179 -6.73 2.38 23.24
N GLU A 180 -7.75 1.59 22.89
CA GLU A 180 -8.45 0.72 23.85
C GLU A 180 -7.53 -0.38 24.43
N LEU A 181 -6.47 -0.75 23.70
CA LEU A 181 -5.47 -1.72 24.12
C LEU A 181 -4.27 -1.07 24.84
N ALA A 182 -4.23 0.25 24.90
CA ALA A 182 -3.14 0.99 25.50
C ALA A 182 -3.25 1.02 27.03
N GLU A 183 -2.10 1.12 27.69
CA GLU A 183 -1.98 1.22 29.14
C GLU A 183 -1.20 2.50 29.49
N GLU A 184 -1.60 3.16 30.58
CA GLU A 184 -0.83 4.26 31.12
C GLU A 184 0.23 3.71 32.11
N THR A 185 1.47 4.11 31.87
CA THR A 185 2.59 3.73 32.74
C THR A 185 2.72 4.67 33.96
N ALA A 186 3.45 4.27 34.98
CA ALA A 186 3.63 5.06 36.18
C ALA A 186 4.29 6.44 35.96
N ASP A 187 5.00 6.62 34.85
CA ASP A 187 5.61 7.88 34.38
C ASP A 187 4.69 8.69 33.47
N GLY A 188 3.41 8.29 33.35
CA GLY A 188 2.38 9.03 32.61
C GLY A 188 2.43 8.86 31.10
N LYS A 189 3.18 7.88 30.58
CA LYS A 189 3.21 7.57 29.15
C LYS A 189 2.11 6.59 28.78
N VAL A 190 1.53 6.77 27.63
CA VAL A 190 0.60 5.83 27.03
C VAL A 190 1.38 4.85 26.15
N VAL A 191 1.27 3.56 26.45
CA VAL A 191 2.02 2.51 25.77
C VAL A 191 1.10 1.37 25.35
N VAL A 192 1.46 0.73 24.24
CA VAL A 192 0.87 -0.53 23.78
C VAL A 192 1.95 -1.61 23.80
N ARG A 193 1.60 -2.79 24.33
CA ARG A 193 2.51 -3.95 24.36
C ARG A 193 2.02 -5.04 23.43
N SER A 194 2.95 -5.58 22.63
CA SER A 194 2.69 -6.69 21.73
C SER A 194 3.98 -7.46 21.43
N ALA A 195 3.90 -8.80 21.40
CA ALA A 195 5.01 -9.69 21.05
C ALA A 195 6.31 -9.38 21.82
N GLY A 196 6.19 -9.07 23.11
CA GLY A 196 7.33 -8.74 23.98
C GLY A 196 7.92 -7.35 23.79
N ALA A 197 7.39 -6.52 22.89
CA ALA A 197 7.79 -5.14 22.67
C ALA A 197 6.80 -4.14 23.26
N SER A 198 7.28 -2.91 23.55
CA SER A 198 6.46 -1.80 24.03
C SER A 198 6.61 -0.62 23.09
N PHE A 199 5.48 -0.02 22.70
CA PHE A 199 5.40 1.10 21.77
C PHE A 199 4.77 2.28 22.46
N VAL A 200 5.47 3.42 22.49
CA VAL A 200 5.01 4.65 23.14
C VAL A 200 4.13 5.42 22.15
N LEU A 201 2.93 5.80 22.60
CA LEU A 201 1.96 6.56 21.80
C LEU A 201 1.95 8.05 22.14
N SER A 202 2.43 8.41 23.34
CA SER A 202 2.55 9.80 23.82
C SER A 202 3.65 9.91 24.85
#